data_4bf3016f491e5cca4c888ac49c20d629
#
_entry.id   4bf3016f491e5cca4c888ac49c20d629
#
_cell.length_a   1.000
_cell.length_b   1.000
_cell.length_c   1.000
_cell.angle_alpha   90.00
_cell.angle_beta   90.00
_cell.angle_gamma   90.00
#
_symmetry.space_group_name_H-M   'P 1'
#
loop_
_entity.id
_entity.type
_entity.pdbx_description
1 polymer ?
#
loop_
_entity_poly.entity_id
_entity_poly.type
_entity_poly.pdbx_seq_one_letter_code
_entity_poly.pdbx_strand_id
1 'polypeptide(L)'
;MKSLLIMLFCLTTFSSNALEIDEKLTVRVLGLSGSKKTLLTNRGLEDGLVVGDHAKFFLTTGVIARGVVIKASPGRSIWSVYRIIDADKIINDKVMNIKIASPVKLTEDPSRAIKADDMSGTIPVMSRGKQSEPLPEVSVEEQSELNGMMDDQAPIVVGGVSSDKTLEVFGVLSLNSMSGTYEQGDTAGDSSVGNIDFTLGFEKYFSTKGSFLEDISIFGMISKRSSKSGLEVSTSSDWTEYGIGANWHFYNAPLSNNKPIGYVTVAGGVGSATTEVEVASSTTASVDPLTGSSNFMLLGVGGKYYLRNGFGARLTLDYFRSGSTFEFDDSDESLTLSLSGIRFRVGMSYRF
;
A
#
# COMPACT_ATOMS: atom_id res chain seq x y z
N MET A 1 -13.24 -24.96 -4.51
CA MET A 1 -12.44 -24.18 -5.49
C MET A 1 -13.21 -23.05 -6.17
N LYS A 2 -14.46 -23.24 -6.64
CA LYS A 2 -15.23 -22.17 -7.32
C LYS A 2 -15.54 -20.95 -6.44
N SER A 3 -15.81 -21.16 -5.14
CA SER A 3 -16.09 -20.05 -4.19
C SER A 3 -14.86 -19.20 -3.85
N LEU A 4 -13.65 -19.77 -3.88
CA LEU A 4 -12.39 -19.05 -3.62
C LEU A 4 -12.05 -18.10 -4.77
N LEU A 5 -12.37 -18.51 -6.00
CA LEU A 5 -12.12 -17.71 -7.22
C LEU A 5 -13.02 -16.45 -7.25
N ILE A 6 -14.27 -16.58 -6.76
CA ILE A 6 -15.21 -15.45 -6.67
C ILE A 6 -14.76 -14.43 -5.62
N MET A 7 -14.22 -14.90 -4.50
CA MET A 7 -13.68 -14.02 -3.43
C MET A 7 -12.45 -13.24 -3.91
N LEU A 8 -11.60 -13.86 -4.74
CA LEU A 8 -10.42 -13.21 -5.31
C LEU A 8 -10.79 -12.13 -6.34
N PHE A 9 -11.88 -12.32 -7.09
CA PHE A 9 -12.34 -11.36 -8.11
C PHE A 9 -13.00 -10.10 -7.50
N CYS A 10 -13.60 -10.22 -6.32
CA CYS A 10 -14.18 -9.07 -5.60
C CYS A 10 -13.14 -8.11 -5.01
N LEU A 11 -11.87 -8.52 -4.89
CA LEU A 11 -10.79 -7.70 -4.34
C LEU A 11 -10.12 -6.77 -5.38
N THR A 12 -10.47 -6.86 -6.65
CA THR A 12 -9.77 -6.14 -7.73
C THR A 12 -10.45 -4.85 -8.20
N THR A 13 -11.54 -4.43 -7.59
CA THR A 13 -12.16 -3.13 -7.92
C THR A 13 -11.55 -1.99 -7.08
N PHE A 14 -10.27 -1.72 -7.30
CA PHE A 14 -9.71 -0.42 -6.93
C PHE A 14 -10.15 0.60 -7.99
N SER A 15 -11.29 1.23 -7.77
CA SER A 15 -11.64 2.43 -8.51
C SER A 15 -10.64 3.53 -8.14
N SER A 16 -9.76 3.88 -9.07
CA SER A 16 -9.06 5.16 -9.01
C SER A 16 -10.14 6.23 -9.19
N ASN A 17 -10.56 6.85 -8.09
CA ASN A 17 -11.49 7.97 -8.16
C ASN A 17 -10.73 9.17 -8.74
N ALA A 18 -10.85 9.38 -10.07
CA ALA A 18 -10.57 10.69 -10.64
C ALA A 18 -11.62 11.67 -10.09
N LEU A 19 -11.19 12.90 -9.83
CA LEU A 19 -12.09 13.95 -9.37
C LEU A 19 -13.19 14.20 -10.42
N GLU A 20 -14.43 14.25 -9.98
CA GLU A 20 -15.56 14.55 -10.84
C GLU A 20 -15.67 16.06 -11.14
N ILE A 21 -16.36 16.38 -12.26
CA ILE A 21 -16.66 17.79 -12.58
C ILE A 21 -17.48 18.40 -11.43
N ASP A 22 -17.12 19.62 -11.04
CA ASP A 22 -17.68 20.37 -9.91
C ASP A 22 -17.18 19.94 -8.52
N GLU A 23 -16.31 18.94 -8.42
CA GLU A 23 -15.68 18.59 -7.16
C GLU A 23 -14.68 19.67 -6.71
N LYS A 24 -14.60 19.88 -5.39
CA LYS A 24 -13.75 20.91 -4.77
C LYS A 24 -12.61 20.26 -4.01
N LEU A 25 -11.42 20.83 -4.19
CA LEU A 25 -10.24 20.40 -3.48
C LEU A 25 -9.50 21.62 -2.93
N THR A 26 -9.01 21.53 -1.70
CA THR A 26 -8.14 22.56 -1.12
C THR A 26 -6.69 22.27 -1.47
N VAL A 27 -6.02 23.26 -2.05
CA VAL A 27 -4.61 23.17 -2.46
C VAL A 27 -3.78 24.29 -1.84
N ARG A 28 -2.49 24.03 -1.66
CA ARG A 28 -1.50 25.03 -1.29
C ARG A 28 -0.55 25.23 -2.47
N VAL A 29 -0.26 26.46 -2.82
CA VAL A 29 0.74 26.80 -3.83
C VAL A 29 2.13 26.61 -3.21
N LEU A 30 2.90 25.69 -3.77
CA LEU A 30 4.27 25.37 -3.31
C LEU A 30 5.31 26.15 -4.08
N GLY A 31 5.01 26.47 -5.32
CA GLY A 31 5.91 27.22 -6.20
C GLY A 31 5.11 27.98 -7.24
N LEU A 32 5.71 29.06 -7.72
CA LEU A 32 5.11 29.97 -8.68
C LEU A 32 6.19 30.43 -9.66
N SER A 33 5.93 30.33 -10.97
CA SER A 33 6.83 30.90 -11.96
C SER A 33 6.84 32.43 -11.89
N GLY A 34 7.93 33.06 -12.36
CA GLY A 34 8.06 34.51 -12.41
C GLY A 34 6.92 35.20 -13.18
N SER A 35 6.41 34.56 -14.21
CA SER A 35 5.26 35.03 -15.01
C SER A 35 3.89 34.80 -14.34
N LYS A 36 3.83 34.06 -13.22
CA LYS A 36 2.61 33.57 -12.54
C LYS A 36 1.71 32.69 -13.42
N LYS A 37 2.21 32.22 -14.57
CA LYS A 37 1.47 31.36 -15.48
C LYS A 37 1.56 29.89 -15.13
N THR A 38 2.51 29.51 -14.28
CA THR A 38 2.68 28.14 -13.85
C THR A 38 2.69 28.06 -12.33
N LEU A 39 1.92 27.11 -11.80
CA LEU A 39 1.78 26.87 -10.38
C LEU A 39 2.16 25.44 -10.05
N LEU A 40 2.94 25.25 -8.99
CA LEU A 40 3.13 23.96 -8.35
C LEU A 40 2.22 23.90 -7.12
N THR A 41 1.44 22.83 -6.99
CA THR A 41 0.53 22.63 -5.85
C THR A 41 0.84 21.34 -5.10
N ASN A 42 0.37 21.27 -3.84
CA ASN A 42 0.57 20.13 -2.93
C ASN A 42 -0.47 19.02 -3.10
N ARG A 43 -1.12 18.93 -4.24
CA ARG A 43 -2.11 17.90 -4.56
C ARG A 43 -1.79 17.29 -5.92
N GLY A 44 -2.03 15.97 -6.06
CA GLY A 44 -1.64 15.25 -7.26
C GLY A 44 -2.55 14.05 -7.56
N LEU A 45 -1.97 13.01 -8.15
CA LEU A 45 -2.69 11.79 -8.53
C LEU A 45 -3.40 11.11 -7.35
N GLU A 46 -2.82 11.16 -6.16
CA GLU A 46 -3.43 10.58 -4.94
C GLU A 46 -4.70 11.31 -4.51
N ASP A 47 -4.83 12.56 -4.91
CA ASP A 47 -6.00 13.39 -4.63
C ASP A 47 -7.00 13.38 -5.79
N GLY A 48 -6.78 12.51 -6.79
CA GLY A 48 -7.65 12.35 -7.96
C GLY A 48 -7.38 13.32 -9.10
N LEU A 49 -6.33 14.16 -9.03
CA LEU A 49 -5.95 15.07 -10.10
C LEU A 49 -5.22 14.33 -11.23
N VAL A 50 -5.66 14.51 -12.46
CA VAL A 50 -5.08 13.89 -13.67
C VAL A 50 -4.58 14.96 -14.62
N VAL A 51 -3.56 14.62 -15.43
CA VAL A 51 -3.09 15.52 -16.49
C VAL A 51 -4.22 15.80 -17.48
N GLY A 52 -4.45 17.07 -17.76
CA GLY A 52 -5.56 17.54 -18.59
C GLY A 52 -6.79 18.01 -17.80
N ASP A 53 -6.83 17.85 -16.48
CA ASP A 53 -7.92 18.40 -15.67
C ASP A 53 -7.89 19.91 -15.68
N HIS A 54 -9.03 20.51 -15.96
CA HIS A 54 -9.24 21.95 -15.87
C HIS A 54 -9.86 22.32 -14.53
N ALA A 55 -9.38 23.41 -13.92
CA ALA A 55 -9.95 23.90 -12.68
C ALA A 55 -10.06 25.43 -12.61
N LYS A 56 -11.00 25.86 -11.77
CA LYS A 56 -11.10 27.23 -11.30
C LYS A 56 -10.45 27.33 -9.94
N PHE A 57 -9.48 28.21 -9.79
CA PHE A 57 -8.86 28.56 -8.50
C PHE A 57 -9.68 29.70 -7.88
N PHE A 58 -10.06 29.53 -6.63
CA PHE A 58 -10.90 30.53 -5.96
C PHE A 58 -10.55 30.67 -4.47
N LEU A 59 -10.82 31.87 -3.99
CA LEU A 59 -10.84 32.24 -2.58
C LEU A 59 -12.28 32.58 -2.18
N THR A 60 -12.48 32.92 -0.93
CA THR A 60 -13.81 33.45 -0.45
C THR A 60 -14.29 34.68 -1.23
N THR A 61 -13.36 35.42 -1.81
CA THR A 61 -13.63 36.62 -2.62
C THR A 61 -14.04 36.33 -4.07
N GLY A 62 -13.97 35.07 -4.51
CA GLY A 62 -14.34 34.68 -5.87
C GLY A 62 -13.22 33.91 -6.60
N VAL A 63 -13.44 33.73 -7.91
CA VAL A 63 -12.48 33.05 -8.80
C VAL A 63 -11.30 33.98 -9.07
N ILE A 64 -10.09 33.49 -8.86
CA ILE A 64 -8.82 34.23 -9.05
C ILE A 64 -8.07 33.83 -10.31
N ALA A 65 -8.19 32.56 -10.72
CA ALA A 65 -7.52 32.04 -11.91
C ALA A 65 -8.26 30.82 -12.48
N ARG A 66 -7.86 30.42 -13.70
CA ARG A 66 -8.21 29.13 -14.30
C ARG A 66 -6.95 28.51 -14.88
N GLY A 67 -6.79 27.19 -14.69
CA GLY A 67 -5.63 26.47 -15.17
C GLY A 67 -5.97 25.04 -15.59
N VAL A 68 -4.99 24.38 -16.16
CA VAL A 68 -5.02 22.98 -16.56
C VAL A 68 -3.82 22.27 -15.98
N VAL A 69 -3.99 21.03 -15.52
CA VAL A 69 -2.89 20.18 -15.04
C VAL A 69 -2.03 19.76 -16.23
N ILE A 70 -0.78 20.17 -16.24
CA ILE A 70 0.19 19.79 -17.30
C ILE A 70 1.09 18.63 -16.85
N LYS A 71 1.31 18.46 -15.55
CA LYS A 71 2.07 17.35 -15.00
C LYS A 71 1.50 17.01 -13.61
N ALA A 72 1.43 15.73 -13.30
CA ALA A 72 0.99 15.26 -11.99
C ALA A 72 1.94 14.16 -11.49
N SER A 73 2.28 14.24 -10.21
CA SER A 73 2.96 13.23 -9.42
C SER A 73 2.03 12.79 -8.30
N PRO A 74 2.34 11.74 -7.53
CA PRO A 74 1.42 11.26 -6.49
C PRO A 74 0.87 12.33 -5.56
N GLY A 75 1.72 13.21 -5.03
CA GLY A 75 1.30 14.25 -4.06
C GLY A 75 1.38 15.68 -4.57
N ARG A 76 1.71 15.92 -5.84
CA ARG A 76 1.89 17.27 -6.41
C ARG A 76 1.39 17.35 -7.83
N SER A 77 1.00 18.57 -8.26
CA SER A 77 0.67 18.84 -9.64
C SER A 77 1.18 20.20 -10.10
N ILE A 78 1.58 20.26 -11.38
CA ILE A 78 1.94 21.49 -12.07
C ILE A 78 0.73 21.90 -12.92
N TRP A 79 0.38 23.15 -12.79
CA TRP A 79 -0.75 23.77 -13.48
C TRP A 79 -0.26 24.84 -14.43
N SER A 80 -0.73 24.82 -15.66
CA SER A 80 -0.64 25.95 -16.57
C SER A 80 -1.86 26.83 -16.39
N VAL A 81 -1.65 28.08 -16.00
CA VAL A 81 -2.71 29.06 -15.77
C VAL A 81 -2.96 29.84 -17.04
N TYR A 82 -4.05 29.54 -17.72
CA TYR A 82 -4.41 30.18 -18.99
C TYR A 82 -5.31 31.42 -18.82
N ARG A 83 -5.86 31.64 -17.62
CA ARG A 83 -6.64 32.86 -17.30
C ARG A 83 -6.35 33.29 -15.86
N ILE A 84 -5.79 34.47 -15.71
CA ILE A 84 -5.57 35.12 -14.41
C ILE A 84 -6.58 36.28 -14.30
N ILE A 85 -7.32 36.29 -13.18
CA ILE A 85 -8.31 37.33 -12.88
C ILE A 85 -7.71 38.29 -11.84
N ASP A 86 -7.00 37.74 -10.82
CA ASP A 86 -6.40 38.52 -9.76
C ASP A 86 -5.00 37.96 -9.46
N ALA A 87 -3.99 38.56 -10.10
CA ALA A 87 -2.60 38.11 -9.99
C ALA A 87 -1.99 38.35 -8.60
N ASP A 88 -2.49 39.33 -7.85
CA ASP A 88 -1.91 39.71 -6.56
C ASP A 88 -2.27 38.69 -5.46
N LYS A 89 -3.34 37.95 -5.67
CA LYS A 89 -3.79 36.88 -4.77
C LYS A 89 -3.09 35.54 -5.03
N ILE A 90 -2.34 35.41 -6.14
CA ILE A 90 -1.56 34.23 -6.46
C ILE A 90 -0.13 34.45 -5.95
N ILE A 91 0.15 33.89 -4.78
CA ILE A 91 1.45 34.00 -4.10
C ILE A 91 1.86 32.61 -3.57
N ASN A 92 3.17 32.44 -3.37
CA ASN A 92 3.71 31.24 -2.73
C ASN A 92 3.10 31.01 -1.35
N ASP A 93 2.96 29.76 -0.97
CA ASP A 93 2.42 29.28 0.30
C ASP A 93 0.92 29.63 0.53
N LYS A 94 0.25 30.16 -0.47
CA LYS A 94 -1.17 30.49 -0.37
C LYS A 94 -2.03 29.23 -0.42
N VAL A 95 -2.95 29.11 0.53
CA VAL A 95 -3.99 28.08 0.51
C VAL A 95 -5.21 28.64 -0.23
N MET A 96 -5.69 27.87 -1.21
CA MET A 96 -6.86 28.21 -2.02
C MET A 96 -7.66 26.96 -2.35
N ASN A 97 -8.88 27.14 -2.81
CA ASN A 97 -9.69 26.03 -3.29
C ASN A 97 -9.65 25.96 -4.81
N ILE A 98 -9.62 24.76 -5.33
CA ILE A 98 -9.87 24.50 -6.75
C ILE A 98 -11.23 23.83 -6.91
N LYS A 99 -11.87 24.08 -8.03
CA LYS A 99 -13.07 23.39 -8.47
C LYS A 99 -12.84 22.85 -9.86
N ILE A 100 -12.93 21.54 -10.03
CA ILE A 100 -12.78 20.90 -11.33
C ILE A 100 -13.87 21.40 -12.27
N ALA A 101 -13.50 21.74 -13.47
CA ALA A 101 -14.40 22.34 -14.46
C ALA A 101 -14.19 21.66 -15.82
N SER A 102 -15.24 21.62 -16.61
CA SER A 102 -15.13 21.19 -18.00
C SER A 102 -14.16 22.11 -18.77
N PRO A 103 -13.42 21.57 -19.76
CA PRO A 103 -12.60 22.35 -20.66
C PRO A 103 -13.43 23.50 -21.27
N VAL A 104 -12.80 24.66 -21.41
CA VAL A 104 -13.45 25.79 -22.09
C VAL A 104 -13.61 25.42 -23.56
N LYS A 105 -14.84 25.22 -23.98
CA LYS A 105 -15.14 25.04 -25.41
C LYS A 105 -15.04 26.42 -26.09
N LEU A 106 -14.05 26.57 -26.93
CA LEU A 106 -13.99 27.70 -27.84
C LEU A 106 -15.07 27.50 -28.92
N THR A 107 -15.93 28.43 -29.07
CA THR A 107 -16.94 28.41 -30.15
C THR A 107 -16.41 29.22 -31.33
N GLU A 108 -16.48 28.66 -32.50
CA GLU A 108 -16.16 29.36 -33.75
C GLU A 108 -17.38 30.11 -34.30
N ASP A 109 -18.50 30.07 -33.58
CA ASP A 109 -19.75 30.75 -33.98
C ASP A 109 -19.59 32.29 -33.91
N PRO A 110 -19.54 32.97 -35.04
CA PRO A 110 -19.36 34.43 -35.08
C PRO A 110 -20.50 35.20 -34.47
N SER A 111 -21.69 34.60 -34.32
CA SER A 111 -22.85 35.24 -33.66
C SER A 111 -22.67 35.42 -32.17
N ARG A 112 -21.78 34.64 -31.55
CA ARG A 112 -21.40 34.68 -30.13
C ARG A 112 -20.17 35.53 -29.86
N ALA A 113 -19.51 36.06 -30.89
CA ALA A 113 -18.43 37.01 -30.73
C ALA A 113 -18.97 38.36 -30.23
N ILE A 114 -18.39 38.84 -29.14
CA ILE A 114 -18.70 40.20 -28.65
C ILE A 114 -18.24 41.17 -29.73
N LYS A 115 -19.17 41.97 -30.25
CA LYS A 115 -18.87 42.99 -31.26
C LYS A 115 -18.03 44.09 -30.60
N ALA A 116 -17.01 44.57 -31.32
CA ALA A 116 -16.10 45.60 -30.81
C ALA A 116 -16.78 46.91 -30.40
N ASP A 117 -17.98 47.17 -30.95
CA ASP A 117 -18.76 48.39 -30.68
C ASP A 117 -19.44 48.38 -29.29
N ASP A 118 -19.59 47.20 -28.65
CA ASP A 118 -20.17 47.10 -27.31
C ASP A 118 -19.15 47.35 -26.19
N MET A 119 -17.86 47.60 -26.54
CA MET A 119 -16.76 47.76 -25.60
C MET A 119 -16.29 49.21 -25.46
N SER A 120 -17.18 50.13 -25.16
CA SER A 120 -16.78 51.52 -24.86
C SER A 120 -16.25 51.73 -23.43
N GLY A 121 -15.74 50.72 -22.77
CA GLY A 121 -15.12 50.78 -21.45
C GLY A 121 -13.87 49.91 -21.40
N THR A 122 -12.75 50.57 -21.60
CA THR A 122 -11.33 50.20 -21.18
C THR A 122 -11.07 48.75 -20.80
N ILE A 123 -11.15 47.84 -21.76
CA ILE A 123 -10.53 46.52 -21.66
C ILE A 123 -9.49 46.44 -22.79
N PRO A 124 -8.22 46.13 -22.54
CA PRO A 124 -7.24 45.98 -23.61
C PRO A 124 -7.69 44.87 -24.55
N VAL A 125 -8.01 45.26 -25.79
CA VAL A 125 -8.34 44.36 -26.89
C VAL A 125 -7.12 43.51 -27.18
N MET A 126 -7.15 42.28 -26.81
CA MET A 126 -6.21 41.28 -27.39
C MET A 126 -6.56 41.18 -28.87
N SER A 127 -5.70 41.71 -29.73
CA SER A 127 -5.83 41.71 -31.18
C SER A 127 -6.06 40.28 -31.67
N ARG A 128 -7.07 40.13 -32.50
CA ARG A 128 -7.48 38.91 -33.19
C ARG A 128 -6.40 38.55 -34.21
N GLY A 129 -5.41 37.79 -33.80
CA GLY A 129 -4.43 37.16 -34.65
C GLY A 129 -4.70 35.65 -34.69
N LYS A 130 -5.11 35.25 -35.89
CA LYS A 130 -4.93 33.90 -36.49
C LYS A 130 -4.71 32.72 -35.57
N GLN A 131 -5.56 31.68 -35.80
CA GLN A 131 -5.35 30.27 -35.46
C GLN A 131 -5.27 29.98 -33.97
N SER A 132 -6.03 28.95 -33.55
CA SER A 132 -5.84 28.25 -32.30
C SER A 132 -4.35 28.22 -31.93
N GLU A 133 -3.93 29.20 -31.13
CA GLU A 133 -2.62 29.10 -30.51
C GLU A 133 -2.65 27.82 -29.68
N PRO A 134 -1.67 26.94 -29.89
CA PRO A 134 -1.44 25.86 -28.94
C PRO A 134 -1.38 26.49 -27.54
N LEU A 135 -1.87 25.78 -26.56
CA LEU A 135 -1.68 26.11 -25.13
C LEU A 135 -0.31 26.76 -24.98
N PRO A 136 -0.22 27.93 -24.28
CA PRO A 136 1.05 28.63 -24.19
C PRO A 136 2.12 27.63 -23.78
N GLU A 137 3.04 27.36 -24.70
CA GLU A 137 4.18 26.51 -24.41
C GLU A 137 4.90 27.16 -23.24
N VAL A 138 4.98 26.44 -22.15
CA VAL A 138 5.79 26.83 -21.00
C VAL A 138 7.22 26.97 -21.55
N SER A 139 7.85 28.14 -21.39
CA SER A 139 9.19 28.32 -21.91
C SER A 139 10.13 27.23 -21.37
N VAL A 140 11.14 26.87 -22.17
CA VAL A 140 12.09 25.81 -21.75
C VAL A 140 12.77 26.17 -20.43
N GLU A 141 12.94 27.45 -20.15
CA GLU A 141 13.49 27.98 -18.89
C GLU A 141 12.52 27.77 -17.71
N GLU A 142 11.24 28.12 -17.89
CA GLU A 142 10.21 27.87 -16.87
C GLU A 142 10.01 26.37 -16.62
N GLN A 143 10.12 25.55 -17.65
CA GLN A 143 10.01 24.10 -17.56
C GLN A 143 11.23 23.50 -16.85
N SER A 144 12.41 24.10 -17.03
CA SER A 144 13.64 23.72 -16.33
C SER A 144 13.58 24.09 -14.84
N GLU A 145 13.15 25.33 -14.51
CA GLU A 145 12.95 25.74 -13.11
C GLU A 145 11.94 24.84 -12.37
N LEU A 146 10.84 24.49 -13.05
CA LEU A 146 9.81 23.65 -12.46
C LEU A 146 10.22 22.20 -12.34
N ASN A 147 11.01 21.68 -13.30
CA ASN A 147 11.61 20.36 -13.20
C ASN A 147 12.63 20.33 -12.06
N GLY A 148 13.44 21.36 -11.89
CA GLY A 148 14.33 21.52 -10.72
C GLY A 148 13.56 21.50 -9.40
N MET A 149 12.42 22.20 -9.30
CA MET A 149 11.57 22.17 -8.12
C MET A 149 10.89 20.80 -7.89
N MET A 150 10.72 19.98 -8.94
CA MET A 150 10.23 18.61 -8.81
C MET A 150 11.33 17.62 -8.46
N ASP A 151 12.55 17.83 -8.94
CA ASP A 151 13.72 17.00 -8.67
C ASP A 151 14.40 17.37 -7.34
N ASP A 152 14.24 18.60 -6.86
CA ASP A 152 14.61 18.95 -5.48
C ASP A 152 13.74 18.14 -4.52
N GLN A 153 14.22 16.93 -4.30
CA GLN A 153 13.76 16.01 -3.27
C GLN A 153 14.20 16.47 -1.86
N ALA A 154 14.11 17.73 -1.56
CA ALA A 154 13.74 18.01 -0.20
C ALA A 154 12.36 17.35 -0.04
N PRO A 155 12.19 16.36 0.86
CA PRO A 155 10.88 15.85 1.14
C PRO A 155 10.10 17.06 1.62
N ILE A 156 9.30 17.64 0.70
CA ILE A 156 8.26 18.53 1.17
C ILE A 156 7.44 17.62 2.04
N VAL A 157 7.51 17.86 3.33
CA VAL A 157 6.54 17.38 4.30
C VAL A 157 5.23 18.07 3.93
N VAL A 158 4.71 17.67 2.78
CA VAL A 158 3.31 17.84 2.51
C VAL A 158 2.68 16.95 3.55
N GLY A 159 1.85 17.47 4.40
CA GLY A 159 1.09 16.74 5.39
C GLY A 159 0.35 15.50 4.90
N GLY A 160 0.94 14.75 4.03
CA GLY A 160 0.93 13.33 3.93
C GLY A 160 2.05 12.94 4.87
N VAL A 161 1.70 12.70 6.07
CA VAL A 161 2.45 12.02 7.05
C VAL A 161 3.19 10.89 6.34
N SER A 162 4.42 11.13 5.87
CA SER A 162 5.48 10.16 6.08
C SER A 162 5.41 10.02 7.57
N SER A 163 4.60 9.11 8.01
CA SER A 163 4.40 8.95 9.42
C SER A 163 5.76 8.57 9.95
N ASP A 164 6.21 9.29 10.96
CA ASP A 164 7.19 8.82 11.94
C ASP A 164 6.72 7.49 12.56
N LYS A 165 5.67 6.89 12.03
CA LYS A 165 5.05 5.61 12.37
C LYS A 165 5.91 4.47 11.87
N THR A 166 7.02 4.25 12.54
CA THR A 166 7.99 3.22 12.20
C THR A 166 7.71 1.87 12.88
N LEU A 167 6.64 1.80 13.63
CA LEU A 167 6.20 0.60 14.33
C LEU A 167 4.88 0.10 13.76
N GLU A 168 4.73 -1.21 13.66
CA GLU A 168 3.55 -1.87 13.14
C GLU A 168 3.20 -3.08 13.98
N VAL A 169 1.91 -3.26 14.29
CA VAL A 169 1.34 -4.49 14.80
C VAL A 169 0.57 -5.15 13.67
N PHE A 170 0.68 -6.45 13.52
CA PHE A 170 -0.05 -7.20 12.51
C PHE A 170 -0.63 -8.50 13.04
N GLY A 171 -1.76 -8.89 12.44
CA GLY A 171 -2.38 -10.19 12.63
C GLY A 171 -2.66 -10.82 11.27
N VAL A 172 -2.25 -12.09 11.09
CA VAL A 172 -2.46 -12.82 9.84
C VAL A 172 -3.03 -14.21 10.10
N LEU A 173 -3.92 -14.63 9.19
CA LEU A 173 -4.41 -15.99 9.08
C LEU A 173 -3.69 -16.67 7.92
N SER A 174 -3.30 -17.92 8.11
CA SER A 174 -2.64 -18.73 7.10
C SER A 174 -3.54 -19.87 6.67
N LEU A 175 -3.63 -20.07 5.36
CA LEU A 175 -4.24 -21.24 4.75
C LEU A 175 -3.09 -22.08 4.18
N ASN A 176 -2.98 -23.32 4.65
CA ASN A 176 -1.85 -24.16 4.37
C ASN A 176 -2.25 -25.47 3.69
N SER A 177 -1.39 -25.91 2.79
CA SER A 177 -1.37 -27.27 2.29
C SER A 177 0.07 -27.77 2.47
N MET A 178 0.29 -28.61 3.46
CA MET A 178 1.61 -29.09 3.84
C MET A 178 1.72 -30.60 3.68
N SER A 179 2.89 -31.05 3.28
CA SER A 179 3.29 -32.46 3.37
C SER A 179 4.11 -32.63 4.63
N GLY A 180 3.81 -33.70 5.35
CA GLY A 180 4.53 -34.08 6.56
C GLY A 180 5.17 -35.45 6.43
N THR A 181 6.33 -35.61 7.03
CA THR A 181 6.96 -36.90 7.26
C THR A 181 7.11 -37.12 8.76
N TYR A 182 6.80 -38.31 9.24
CA TYR A 182 7.06 -38.68 10.62
C TYR A 182 8.06 -39.85 10.65
N GLU A 183 8.93 -39.81 11.64
CA GLU A 183 9.93 -40.87 11.90
C GLU A 183 9.89 -41.26 13.38
N GLN A 184 9.72 -42.53 13.65
CA GLN A 184 9.79 -43.12 14.97
C GLN A 184 10.60 -44.45 14.90
N GLY A 185 11.81 -44.49 15.45
CA GLY A 185 12.72 -45.61 15.31
C GLY A 185 12.94 -45.94 13.82
N ASP A 186 12.66 -47.20 13.44
CA ASP A 186 12.78 -47.68 12.06
C ASP A 186 11.54 -47.43 11.18
N THR A 187 10.49 -46.77 11.72
CA THR A 187 9.23 -46.54 11.04
C THR A 187 9.18 -45.10 10.52
N ALA A 188 8.97 -44.97 9.22
CA ALA A 188 8.73 -43.66 8.59
C ALA A 188 7.43 -43.67 7.77
N GLY A 189 6.74 -42.53 7.70
CA GLY A 189 5.52 -42.41 6.91
C GLY A 189 5.25 -40.97 6.45
N ASP A 190 4.38 -40.85 5.45
CA ASP A 190 3.98 -39.55 4.90
C ASP A 190 2.60 -39.17 5.39
N SER A 191 2.40 -37.88 5.61
CA SER A 191 1.12 -37.31 5.99
C SER A 191 0.88 -36.03 5.20
N SER A 192 -0.37 -35.76 4.84
CA SER A 192 -0.76 -34.45 4.29
C SER A 192 -1.66 -33.75 5.29
N VAL A 193 -1.32 -32.50 5.60
CA VAL A 193 -1.98 -31.74 6.65
C VAL A 193 -2.48 -30.42 6.10
N GLY A 194 -3.79 -30.18 6.24
CA GLY A 194 -4.39 -28.89 6.00
C GLY A 194 -4.63 -28.16 7.30
N ASN A 195 -4.04 -26.98 7.47
CA ASN A 195 -4.09 -26.23 8.73
C ASN A 195 -4.57 -24.82 8.51
N ILE A 196 -5.14 -24.27 9.57
CA ILE A 196 -5.37 -22.83 9.70
C ILE A 196 -4.47 -22.34 10.84
N ASP A 197 -3.56 -21.43 10.53
CA ASP A 197 -2.68 -20.84 11.53
C ASP A 197 -3.06 -19.39 11.77
N PHE A 198 -2.90 -18.94 12.99
CA PHE A 198 -3.03 -17.54 13.36
C PHE A 198 -1.67 -17.03 13.86
N THR A 199 -1.22 -15.92 13.31
CA THR A 199 0.03 -15.26 13.70
C THR A 199 -0.22 -13.81 14.09
N LEU A 200 0.29 -13.43 15.26
CA LEU A 200 0.42 -12.04 15.69
C LEU A 200 1.88 -11.62 15.62
N GLY A 201 2.13 -10.38 15.27
CA GLY A 201 3.51 -9.89 15.23
C GLY A 201 3.61 -8.40 15.35
N PHE A 202 4.85 -7.99 15.54
CA PHE A 202 5.28 -6.62 15.68
C PHE A 202 6.46 -6.38 14.74
N GLU A 203 6.41 -5.31 13.93
CA GLU A 203 7.41 -4.99 12.93
C GLU A 203 7.96 -3.58 13.13
N LYS A 204 9.28 -3.44 13.04
CA LYS A 204 10.02 -2.18 13.13
C LYS A 204 10.64 -1.84 11.79
N TYR A 205 10.35 -0.64 11.29
CA TYR A 205 10.94 -0.06 10.10
C TYR A 205 12.09 0.88 10.47
N PHE A 206 13.10 0.92 9.62
CA PHE A 206 14.21 1.84 9.77
C PHE A 206 13.96 3.07 8.88
N SER A 207 14.11 4.26 9.47
CA SER A 207 13.85 5.54 8.79
C SER A 207 15.12 6.27 8.33
N THR A 208 16.27 5.59 8.38
CA THR A 208 17.56 6.18 8.02
C THR A 208 17.69 6.30 6.50
N LYS A 209 17.41 7.49 5.96
CA LYS A 209 17.47 7.77 4.54
C LYS A 209 18.86 7.55 3.96
N GLY A 210 18.92 6.97 2.76
CA GLY A 210 20.16 6.71 2.03
C GLY A 210 20.99 5.55 2.59
N SER A 211 20.50 4.82 3.58
CA SER A 211 21.10 3.60 4.08
C SER A 211 20.44 2.38 3.44
N PHE A 212 21.18 1.29 3.26
CA PHE A 212 20.60 0.00 2.84
C PHE A 212 19.49 -0.51 3.78
N LEU A 213 19.44 0.00 5.01
CA LEU A 213 18.41 -0.31 5.99
C LEU A 213 17.06 0.38 5.69
N GLU A 214 17.03 1.37 4.80
CA GLU A 214 15.80 2.09 4.45
C GLU A 214 14.72 1.14 3.90
N ASP A 215 15.16 0.12 3.15
CA ASP A 215 14.27 -0.87 2.54
C ASP A 215 14.08 -2.13 3.39
N ILE A 216 14.60 -2.14 4.61
CA ILE A 216 14.55 -3.30 5.50
C ILE A 216 13.65 -3.01 6.70
N SER A 217 12.90 -4.01 7.12
CA SER A 217 12.24 -4.04 8.43
C SER A 217 12.56 -5.35 9.14
N ILE A 218 12.53 -5.32 10.47
CA ILE A 218 12.63 -6.50 11.30
C ILE A 218 11.33 -6.73 12.04
N PHE A 219 10.97 -7.98 12.27
CA PHE A 219 9.75 -8.31 13.00
C PHE A 219 9.94 -9.47 13.97
N GLY A 220 9.13 -9.43 15.02
CA GLY A 220 8.90 -10.56 15.92
C GLY A 220 7.49 -11.07 15.75
N MET A 221 7.28 -12.36 15.94
CA MET A 221 5.95 -12.97 15.82
C MET A 221 5.73 -14.11 16.80
N ILE A 222 4.45 -14.33 17.12
CA ILE A 222 3.94 -15.51 17.82
C ILE A 222 2.91 -16.15 16.89
N SER A 223 3.04 -17.44 16.64
CA SER A 223 2.11 -18.21 15.81
C SER A 223 1.49 -19.34 16.62
N LYS A 224 0.19 -19.51 16.46
CA LYS A 224 -0.52 -20.69 16.95
C LYS A 224 -1.09 -21.45 15.76
N ARG A 225 -0.73 -22.73 15.68
CA ARG A 225 -1.13 -23.65 14.63
C ARG A 225 -1.80 -24.86 15.26
N SER A 226 -2.92 -25.30 14.70
CA SER A 226 -3.60 -26.52 15.11
C SER A 226 -3.84 -27.41 13.89
N SER A 227 -3.59 -28.68 14.03
CA SER A 227 -3.77 -29.66 12.97
C SER A 227 -4.50 -30.89 13.49
N LYS A 228 -5.42 -31.39 12.69
CA LYS A 228 -6.05 -32.69 12.91
C LYS A 228 -5.83 -33.59 11.72
N SER A 229 -5.35 -34.79 11.97
CA SER A 229 -5.08 -35.80 10.94
C SER A 229 -5.65 -37.14 11.39
N GLY A 230 -6.22 -37.93 10.45
CA GLY A 230 -6.73 -39.27 10.67
C GLY A 230 -8.24 -39.38 10.55
N LEU A 231 -8.73 -40.59 10.19
CA LEU A 231 -10.15 -40.94 10.07
C LEU A 231 -10.63 -41.88 11.18
N GLU A 232 -9.84 -42.90 11.52
CA GLU A 232 -10.15 -43.89 12.56
C GLU A 232 -9.33 -43.63 13.84
N VAL A 233 -8.09 -43.21 13.68
CA VAL A 233 -7.25 -42.69 14.76
C VAL A 233 -6.96 -41.24 14.40
N SER A 234 -7.52 -40.33 15.18
CA SER A 234 -7.29 -38.91 14.96
C SER A 234 -6.14 -38.42 15.83
N THR A 235 -5.19 -37.79 15.21
CA THR A 235 -4.10 -37.11 15.91
C THR A 235 -4.35 -35.61 15.83
N SER A 236 -4.49 -34.99 17.01
CA SER A 236 -4.56 -33.54 17.13
C SER A 236 -3.24 -32.98 17.60
N SER A 237 -2.67 -32.09 16.88
CA SER A 237 -1.39 -31.46 17.25
C SER A 237 -1.55 -29.95 17.28
N ASP A 238 -1.06 -29.34 18.35
CA ASP A 238 -1.05 -27.90 18.56
C ASP A 238 0.38 -27.40 18.70
N TRP A 239 0.72 -26.33 17.98
CA TRP A 239 2.01 -25.66 18.05
C TRP A 239 1.85 -24.23 18.53
N THR A 240 2.74 -23.82 19.41
CA THR A 240 2.92 -22.40 19.74
C THR A 240 4.36 -22.05 19.46
N GLU A 241 4.57 -21.19 18.45
CA GLU A 241 5.87 -20.87 17.91
C GLU A 241 6.17 -19.37 18.06
N TYR A 242 7.41 -19.03 18.41
CA TYR A 242 7.94 -17.68 18.52
C TYR A 242 9.05 -17.51 17.50
N GLY A 243 9.01 -16.41 16.75
CA GLY A 243 9.99 -16.20 15.70
C GLY A 243 10.39 -14.74 15.52
N ILE A 244 11.51 -14.60 14.87
CA ILE A 244 12.02 -13.31 14.39
C ILE A 244 12.27 -13.41 12.89
N GLY A 245 12.18 -12.28 12.20
CA GLY A 245 12.43 -12.24 10.77
C GLY A 245 12.72 -10.84 10.27
N ALA A 246 12.99 -10.78 8.98
CA ALA A 246 13.22 -9.53 8.26
C ALA A 246 12.43 -9.49 6.95
N ASN A 247 12.02 -8.31 6.55
CA ASN A 247 11.46 -8.04 5.25
C ASN A 247 12.38 -7.09 4.48
N TRP A 248 12.63 -7.39 3.23
CA TRP A 248 13.25 -6.50 2.27
C TRP A 248 12.21 -5.99 1.29
N HIS A 249 12.01 -4.68 1.24
CA HIS A 249 11.00 -4.03 0.41
C HIS A 249 11.62 -3.61 -0.92
N PHE A 250 11.21 -4.29 -1.99
CA PHE A 250 11.76 -4.09 -3.34
C PHE A 250 10.85 -3.23 -4.24
N TYR A 251 9.62 -3.02 -3.83
CA TYR A 251 8.65 -2.23 -4.59
C TYR A 251 7.97 -1.22 -3.69
N ASN A 252 8.16 0.07 -3.97
CA ASN A 252 7.80 1.23 -3.17
C ASN A 252 8.45 1.25 -1.78
N ALA A 253 8.65 2.44 -1.24
CA ALA A 253 9.23 2.61 0.10
C ALA A 253 8.34 1.97 1.17
N PRO A 254 8.93 1.33 2.19
CA PRO A 254 8.19 0.57 3.19
C PRO A 254 7.18 1.39 3.99
N LEU A 255 7.41 2.70 4.16
CA LEU A 255 6.51 3.61 4.88
C LEU A 255 5.51 4.34 3.98
N SER A 256 5.38 3.95 2.71
CA SER A 256 4.40 4.53 1.79
C SER A 256 2.96 4.26 2.25
N ASN A 257 2.10 5.27 2.07
CA ASN A 257 0.65 5.14 2.26
C ASN A 257 -0.05 5.26 0.91
N ASN A 258 -1.21 4.61 0.77
CA ASN A 258 -2.03 4.56 -0.45
C ASN A 258 -1.29 4.03 -1.68
N LYS A 259 -0.26 3.20 -1.45
CA LYS A 259 0.50 2.52 -2.51
C LYS A 259 0.74 1.07 -2.14
N PRO A 260 0.72 0.15 -3.10
CA PRO A 260 1.13 -1.22 -2.86
C PRO A 260 2.64 -1.26 -2.56
N ILE A 261 3.03 -2.01 -1.55
CA ILE A 261 4.42 -2.23 -1.14
C ILE A 261 4.73 -3.70 -1.32
N GLY A 262 5.73 -4.02 -2.14
CA GLY A 262 6.18 -5.40 -2.34
C GLY A 262 7.39 -5.72 -1.47
N TYR A 263 7.44 -6.92 -0.90
CA TYR A 263 8.54 -7.35 -0.04
C TYR A 263 8.87 -8.84 -0.19
N VAL A 264 10.12 -9.18 0.11
CA VAL A 264 10.57 -10.54 0.38
C VAL A 264 10.71 -10.69 1.89
N THR A 265 10.29 -11.82 2.44
CA THR A 265 10.33 -12.10 3.88
C THR A 265 11.14 -13.35 4.15
N VAL A 266 11.93 -13.33 5.23
CA VAL A 266 12.60 -14.48 5.80
C VAL A 266 12.39 -14.46 7.31
N ALA A 267 12.08 -15.60 7.89
CA ALA A 267 11.98 -15.73 9.35
C ALA A 267 12.34 -17.15 9.80
N GLY A 268 12.64 -17.24 11.08
CA GLY A 268 12.84 -18.50 11.76
C GLY A 268 12.52 -18.35 13.24
N GLY A 269 12.29 -19.47 13.88
CA GLY A 269 11.94 -19.48 15.29
C GLY A 269 11.89 -20.86 15.90
N VAL A 270 11.50 -20.86 17.17
CA VAL A 270 11.36 -22.05 18.01
C VAL A 270 10.00 -22.01 18.72
N GLY A 271 9.59 -23.16 19.24
CA GLY A 271 8.33 -23.25 19.95
C GLY A 271 8.15 -24.57 20.68
N SER A 272 6.92 -24.78 21.13
CA SER A 272 6.46 -26.04 21.71
C SER A 272 5.40 -26.66 20.82
N ALA A 273 5.36 -27.98 20.80
CA ALA A 273 4.33 -28.77 20.16
C ALA A 273 3.69 -29.70 21.18
N THR A 274 2.37 -29.90 21.10
CA THR A 274 1.64 -30.87 21.90
C THR A 274 0.85 -31.75 20.94
N THR A 275 0.92 -33.06 21.09
CA THR A 275 0.19 -34.01 20.25
C THR A 275 -0.65 -34.93 21.10
N GLU A 276 -1.94 -35.01 20.77
CA GLU A 276 -2.91 -35.91 21.39
C GLU A 276 -3.38 -36.94 20.37
N VAL A 277 -3.45 -38.20 20.78
CA VAL A 277 -3.93 -39.29 19.95
C VAL A 277 -5.29 -39.71 20.44
N GLU A 278 -6.33 -39.51 19.65
CA GLU A 278 -7.69 -39.96 19.92
C GLU A 278 -8.02 -41.22 19.12
N VAL A 279 -8.31 -42.34 19.79
CA VAL A 279 -8.73 -43.59 19.16
C VAL A 279 -10.27 -43.64 19.19
N ALA A 280 -10.92 -43.55 18.04
CA ALA A 280 -12.38 -43.43 17.89
C ALA A 280 -13.19 -44.63 18.46
N SER A 281 -12.53 -45.78 18.76
CA SER A 281 -13.22 -47.02 19.17
C SER A 281 -13.03 -47.44 20.63
N SER A 282 -12.24 -46.74 21.43
CA SER A 282 -12.03 -47.11 22.82
C SER A 282 -12.48 -46.00 23.76
N THR A 283 -13.48 -46.31 24.56
CA THR A 283 -14.08 -45.42 25.58
C THR A 283 -13.13 -45.15 26.75
N THR A 284 -11.91 -45.67 26.78
CA THR A 284 -11.08 -45.71 28.01
C THR A 284 -9.56 -45.54 27.81
N ALA A 285 -9.05 -45.31 26.62
CA ALA A 285 -7.61 -45.08 26.45
C ALA A 285 -7.36 -43.65 25.94
N SER A 286 -7.33 -42.67 26.85
CA SER A 286 -6.64 -41.43 26.60
C SER A 286 -5.15 -41.70 26.77
N VAL A 287 -4.40 -41.61 25.67
CA VAL A 287 -2.94 -41.54 25.75
C VAL A 287 -2.57 -40.14 26.23
N ASP A 288 -1.72 -40.06 27.24
CA ASP A 288 -1.26 -38.75 27.74
C ASP A 288 -0.67 -37.91 26.60
N PRO A 289 -0.96 -36.60 26.58
CA PRO A 289 -0.45 -35.73 25.53
C PRO A 289 1.06 -35.73 25.49
N LEU A 290 1.64 -35.99 24.31
CA LEU A 290 3.09 -35.86 24.10
C LEU A 290 3.42 -34.38 23.91
N THR A 291 4.39 -33.90 24.68
CA THR A 291 4.94 -32.55 24.53
C THR A 291 6.31 -32.60 23.91
N GLY A 292 6.63 -31.62 23.05
CA GLY A 292 7.89 -31.57 22.36
C GLY A 292 8.34 -30.17 22.00
N SER A 293 9.54 -30.07 21.51
CA SER A 293 10.10 -28.84 20.96
C SER A 293 9.79 -28.72 19.48
N SER A 294 9.63 -27.51 18.98
CA SER A 294 9.50 -27.23 17.56
C SER A 294 10.47 -26.16 17.11
N ASN A 295 10.84 -26.21 15.85
CA ASN A 295 11.55 -25.15 15.16
C ASN A 295 10.94 -24.92 13.78
N PHE A 296 11.08 -23.71 13.24
CA PHE A 296 10.57 -23.42 11.91
C PHE A 296 11.45 -22.43 11.16
N MET A 297 11.31 -22.44 9.85
CA MET A 297 11.84 -21.43 8.94
C MET A 297 10.83 -21.15 7.85
N LEU A 298 10.85 -19.92 7.33
CA LEU A 298 10.03 -19.51 6.20
C LEU A 298 10.78 -18.54 5.29
N LEU A 299 10.46 -18.62 4.02
CA LEU A 299 10.91 -17.71 2.98
C LEU A 299 9.73 -17.42 2.06
N GLY A 300 9.47 -16.14 1.76
CA GLY A 300 8.32 -15.79 0.95
C GLY A 300 8.36 -14.41 0.32
N VAL A 301 7.33 -14.13 -0.44
CA VAL A 301 7.08 -12.83 -1.05
C VAL A 301 5.70 -12.33 -0.65
N GLY A 302 5.54 -11.04 -0.54
CA GLY A 302 4.27 -10.48 -0.13
C GLY A 302 4.04 -9.06 -0.59
N GLY A 303 2.83 -8.60 -0.31
CA GLY A 303 2.40 -7.24 -0.53
C GLY A 303 1.73 -6.66 0.71
N LYS A 304 1.90 -5.36 0.89
CA LYS A 304 1.25 -4.56 1.93
C LYS A 304 0.58 -3.36 1.28
N TYR A 305 -0.52 -2.92 1.86
CA TYR A 305 -1.19 -1.69 1.45
C TYR A 305 -1.69 -0.96 2.69
N TYR A 306 -1.35 0.31 2.85
CA TYR A 306 -1.72 1.11 4.03
C TYR A 306 -2.53 2.32 3.64
N LEU A 307 -3.58 2.56 4.41
CA LEU A 307 -4.34 3.79 4.40
C LEU A 307 -3.61 4.88 5.20
N ARG A 308 -3.96 6.15 4.97
CA ARG A 308 -3.36 7.31 5.68
C ARG A 308 -3.53 7.26 7.21
N ASN A 309 -4.58 6.60 7.70
CA ASN A 309 -4.83 6.45 9.14
C ASN A 309 -3.92 5.42 9.82
N GLY A 310 -3.11 4.68 9.05
CA GLY A 310 -2.21 3.65 9.54
C GLY A 310 -2.74 2.23 9.45
N PHE A 311 -4.03 2.02 9.17
CA PHE A 311 -4.56 0.70 8.90
C PHE A 311 -4.04 0.17 7.56
N GLY A 312 -3.75 -1.12 7.51
CA GLY A 312 -3.25 -1.79 6.32
C GLY A 312 -3.71 -3.22 6.19
N ALA A 313 -3.55 -3.74 4.98
CA ALA A 313 -3.73 -5.15 4.64
C ALA A 313 -2.38 -5.75 4.24
N ARG A 314 -2.19 -7.03 4.56
CA ARG A 314 -1.00 -7.83 4.21
C ARG A 314 -1.43 -9.10 3.49
N LEU A 315 -0.65 -9.44 2.49
CA LEU A 315 -0.76 -10.68 1.74
C LEU A 315 0.62 -11.29 1.58
N THR A 316 0.79 -12.57 1.86
CA THR A 316 2.10 -13.24 1.73
C THR A 316 1.90 -14.64 1.20
N LEU A 317 2.75 -15.04 0.29
CA LEU A 317 2.95 -16.42 -0.15
C LEU A 317 4.34 -16.84 0.30
N ASP A 318 4.43 -17.85 1.15
CA ASP A 318 5.71 -18.34 1.63
C ASP A 318 5.84 -19.87 1.57
N TYR A 319 7.06 -20.31 1.45
CA TYR A 319 7.47 -21.69 1.72
C TYR A 319 7.82 -21.79 3.19
N PHE A 320 7.19 -22.71 3.87
CA PHE A 320 7.34 -22.97 5.30
C PHE A 320 7.90 -24.36 5.52
N ARG A 321 8.80 -24.47 6.47
CA ARG A 321 9.30 -25.75 6.96
C ARG A 321 9.35 -25.69 8.49
N SER A 322 8.85 -26.75 9.13
CA SER A 322 8.87 -26.90 10.59
C SER A 322 9.30 -28.33 10.94
N GLY A 323 10.14 -28.45 11.97
CA GLY A 323 10.49 -29.72 12.59
C GLY A 323 10.03 -29.74 14.04
N SER A 324 9.45 -30.84 14.50
CA SER A 324 9.04 -31.04 15.89
C SER A 324 9.56 -32.37 16.39
N THR A 325 10.11 -32.39 17.60
CA THR A 325 10.64 -33.60 18.25
C THR A 325 9.89 -33.77 19.57
N PHE A 326 9.32 -34.96 19.74
CA PHE A 326 8.59 -35.39 20.93
C PHE A 326 9.40 -36.52 21.59
N GLU A 327 9.60 -36.41 22.88
CA GLU A 327 10.28 -37.41 23.69
C GLU A 327 9.24 -38.22 24.45
N PHE A 328 9.44 -39.53 24.55
CA PHE A 328 8.56 -40.39 25.34
C PHE A 328 9.17 -40.57 26.75
N ASP A 329 8.36 -40.35 27.80
CA ASP A 329 8.82 -40.40 29.20
C ASP A 329 9.36 -41.78 29.62
N ASP A 330 8.91 -42.84 28.95
CA ASP A 330 9.23 -44.24 29.33
C ASP A 330 10.26 -44.92 28.41
N SER A 331 10.77 -44.22 27.38
CA SER A 331 11.73 -44.79 26.43
C SER A 331 12.73 -43.76 25.91
N ASP A 332 13.93 -44.23 25.52
CA ASP A 332 14.89 -43.36 24.80
C ASP A 332 14.48 -43.06 23.33
N GLU A 333 13.27 -43.45 22.95
CA GLU A 333 12.76 -43.21 21.60
C GLU A 333 12.20 -41.79 21.48
N SER A 334 12.38 -41.20 20.31
CA SER A 334 11.79 -39.91 19.95
C SER A 334 10.95 -40.02 18.70
N LEU A 335 9.87 -39.25 18.64
CA LEU A 335 9.07 -39.04 17.43
C LEU A 335 9.44 -37.69 16.80
N THR A 336 9.93 -37.74 15.56
CA THR A 336 10.23 -36.54 14.79
C THR A 336 9.15 -36.31 13.71
N LEU A 337 8.57 -35.14 13.71
CA LEU A 337 7.59 -34.70 12.71
C LEU A 337 8.17 -33.54 11.92
N SER A 338 8.32 -33.71 10.61
CA SER A 338 8.75 -32.65 9.69
C SER A 338 7.59 -32.26 8.81
N LEU A 339 7.27 -30.97 8.76
CA LEU A 339 6.22 -30.40 7.91
C LEU A 339 6.83 -29.39 6.94
N SER A 340 6.44 -29.45 5.67
CA SER A 340 6.86 -28.45 4.70
C SER A 340 5.78 -28.20 3.65
N GLY A 341 5.72 -26.98 3.13
CA GLY A 341 4.74 -26.66 2.11
C GLY A 341 4.61 -25.17 1.85
N ILE A 342 3.69 -24.86 0.95
CA ILE A 342 3.35 -23.48 0.58
C ILE A 342 2.21 -23.00 1.47
N ARG A 343 2.38 -21.79 2.00
CA ARG A 343 1.35 -21.11 2.80
C ARG A 343 0.93 -19.82 2.12
N PHE A 344 -0.37 -19.58 2.14
CA PHE A 344 -0.98 -18.32 1.78
C PHE A 344 -1.45 -17.62 3.05
N ARG A 345 -0.91 -16.43 3.31
CA ARG A 345 -1.24 -15.65 4.50
C ARG A 345 -1.92 -14.34 4.12
N VAL A 346 -3.03 -14.05 4.79
CA VAL A 346 -3.78 -12.81 4.65
C VAL A 346 -4.02 -12.20 6.02
N GLY A 347 -3.91 -10.89 6.12
CA GLY A 347 -4.11 -10.25 7.40
C GLY A 347 -4.21 -8.74 7.34
N MET A 348 -4.33 -8.19 8.53
CA MET A 348 -4.42 -6.77 8.78
C MET A 348 -3.23 -6.30 9.60
N SER A 349 -2.95 -5.01 9.49
CA SER A 349 -1.90 -4.38 10.28
C SER A 349 -2.26 -2.92 10.60
N TYR A 350 -1.60 -2.41 11.63
CA TYR A 350 -1.73 -1.03 12.05
C TYR A 350 -0.36 -0.44 12.37
N ARG A 351 -0.05 0.70 11.77
CA ARG A 351 1.17 1.49 12.02
C ARG A 351 0.90 2.62 13.00
N PHE A 352 1.83 2.84 13.93
CA PHE A 352 1.75 3.87 14.96
C PHE A 352 3.12 4.50 15.28
#